data_930a416eb028bbee2493eb45241f250d
#
_entry.id   930a416eb028bbee2493eb45241f250d
#
_cell.length_a   1.000
_cell.length_b   1.000
_cell.length_c   1.000
_cell.angle_alpha   90.00
_cell.angle_beta   90.00
_cell.angle_gamma   90.00
#
_symmetry.space_group_name_H-M   'P 1'
#
loop_
_entity.id
_entity.type
_entity.pdbx_description
1 polymer ?
#
loop_
_entity_poly.entity_id
_entity_poly.type
_entity_poly.pdbx_seq_one_letter_code
_entity_poly.pdbx_strand_id
1 'polypeptide(L)'
;MRRLLPLMLLFAFASPAAALPPLAHGWPQTLQIGLSDSPGGAAALRRSAPYGFRYQYLAGGVNTGQGWATWNPDGTFASLYVQDSWAHHVVPVLTYYMLLQSNPKGGDEAQTDLAHLRDPQVMRAYWSDVRLLFRRVRGTQPVVVHVEPDLWGYLEQANDVELASSFAQQWVALRDQLAPNVLLAYHMSGWGTKHDIVYEDPPDATVRAYAAQSAAFYRSLHATFDVSFEDFSDRDAGFYERVQNNPNTWFKPADFHRHLLYGAAFVKLTGLRMVAWQIPLGNTLMQAEDDTWGHYQDNRVQWLLGAAGRAHLRAYVNAGYVGFLFGGGAGGTTCACDAQHDGVTNPAPIDGNTRASLSADDDGGYFRAQVRAYYRTGALRLPTK
;
A
#
# COMPACT_ATOMS: atom_id res chain seq x y z
N MET A 1 -17.05 -9.71 -69.57
CA MET A 1 -15.85 -9.88 -68.67
C MET A 1 -16.15 -9.38 -67.29
N ARG A 2 -16.48 -10.28 -66.36
CA ARG A 2 -16.74 -9.95 -64.96
C ARG A 2 -15.41 -10.09 -64.20
N ARG A 3 -14.92 -8.99 -63.62
CA ARG A 3 -13.72 -8.99 -62.77
C ARG A 3 -14.13 -9.42 -61.35
N LEU A 4 -13.63 -10.57 -60.91
CA LEU A 4 -13.68 -11.03 -59.49
C LEU A 4 -12.61 -10.28 -58.72
N LEU A 5 -13.02 -9.47 -57.68
CA LEU A 5 -12.11 -8.96 -56.69
C LEU A 5 -11.85 -10.04 -55.62
N PRO A 6 -10.61 -10.29 -55.23
CA PRO A 6 -10.34 -11.20 -54.15
C PRO A 6 -10.66 -10.52 -52.81
N LEU A 7 -11.49 -11.17 -52.00
CA LEU A 7 -11.80 -10.79 -50.62
C LEU A 7 -10.59 -11.18 -49.75
N MET A 8 -9.77 -10.19 -49.36
CA MET A 8 -8.72 -10.40 -48.36
C MET A 8 -9.36 -10.51 -46.97
N LEU A 9 -9.43 -11.72 -46.41
CA LEU A 9 -9.74 -11.92 -44.99
C LEU A 9 -8.54 -11.44 -44.16
N LEU A 10 -8.68 -10.30 -43.50
CA LEU A 10 -7.77 -9.90 -42.42
C LEU A 10 -8.05 -10.78 -41.19
N PHE A 11 -7.20 -11.78 -40.97
CA PHE A 11 -7.14 -12.45 -39.68
C PHE A 11 -6.50 -11.47 -38.65
N ALA A 12 -7.31 -10.84 -37.84
CA ALA A 12 -6.83 -10.16 -36.66
C ALA A 12 -6.36 -11.23 -35.65
N PHE A 13 -5.07 -11.49 -35.60
CA PHE A 13 -4.48 -12.26 -34.51
C PHE A 13 -4.60 -11.44 -33.24
N ALA A 14 -5.59 -11.79 -32.40
CA ALA A 14 -5.60 -11.31 -31.01
C ALA A 14 -4.31 -11.83 -30.38
N SER A 15 -3.37 -10.92 -30.06
CA SER A 15 -2.20 -11.28 -29.27
C SER A 15 -2.68 -11.89 -27.96
N PRO A 16 -2.19 -13.07 -27.56
CA PRO A 16 -2.56 -13.65 -26.28
C PRO A 16 -2.24 -12.62 -25.18
N ALA A 17 -3.20 -12.37 -24.28
CA ALA A 17 -2.96 -11.54 -23.13
C ALA A 17 -1.72 -12.11 -22.41
N ALA A 18 -0.69 -11.28 -22.22
CA ALA A 18 0.53 -11.71 -21.55
C ALA A 18 0.14 -12.27 -20.17
N ALA A 19 0.60 -13.47 -19.86
CA ALA A 19 0.33 -14.12 -18.59
C ALA A 19 0.85 -13.22 -17.44
N LEU A 20 0.05 -13.12 -16.39
CA LEU A 20 0.46 -12.35 -15.20
C LEU A 20 1.60 -13.07 -14.45
N PRO A 21 2.47 -12.36 -13.74
CA PRO A 21 3.50 -12.97 -12.90
C PRO A 21 2.91 -13.96 -11.89
N PRO A 22 3.66 -14.95 -11.39
CA PRO A 22 3.19 -15.84 -10.35
C PRO A 22 2.91 -15.05 -9.05
N LEU A 23 2.05 -15.62 -8.19
CA LEU A 23 1.88 -15.10 -6.84
C LEU A 23 3.12 -15.44 -6.00
N ALA A 24 3.47 -14.58 -5.05
CA ALA A 24 4.49 -14.87 -4.05
C ALA A 24 4.11 -16.15 -3.28
N HIS A 25 5.11 -16.88 -2.80
CA HIS A 25 4.88 -18.13 -2.08
C HIS A 25 4.03 -17.89 -0.81
N GLY A 26 2.96 -18.66 -0.66
CA GLY A 26 2.03 -18.51 0.48
C GLY A 26 1.05 -17.33 0.37
N TRP A 27 1.06 -16.56 -0.72
CA TRP A 27 0.10 -15.48 -0.94
C TRP A 27 -1.32 -16.02 -1.08
N PRO A 28 -2.36 -15.36 -0.53
CA PRO A 28 -3.74 -15.76 -0.73
C PRO A 28 -4.14 -15.87 -2.20
N GLN A 29 -4.98 -16.85 -2.53
CA GLN A 29 -5.45 -17.10 -3.91
C GLN A 29 -6.61 -16.19 -4.36
N THR A 30 -7.05 -15.31 -3.45
CA THR A 30 -8.10 -14.33 -3.71
C THR A 30 -7.65 -12.95 -3.30
N LEU A 31 -8.18 -11.93 -3.99
CA LEU A 31 -7.91 -10.54 -3.66
C LEU A 31 -8.33 -10.25 -2.22
N GLN A 32 -7.40 -9.77 -1.42
CA GLN A 32 -7.62 -9.45 -0.02
C GLN A 32 -7.74 -7.94 0.20
N ILE A 33 -8.65 -7.57 1.08
CA ILE A 33 -8.78 -6.23 1.63
C ILE A 33 -8.15 -6.23 3.02
N GLY A 34 -7.37 -5.23 3.32
CA GLY A 34 -6.70 -5.06 4.61
C GLY A 34 -6.88 -3.67 5.18
N LEU A 35 -6.52 -3.52 6.44
CA LEU A 35 -6.64 -2.27 7.20
C LEU A 35 -5.41 -2.09 8.10
N SER A 36 -5.01 -0.84 8.33
CA SER A 36 -4.09 -0.53 9.42
C SER A 36 -4.71 -0.94 10.75
N ASP A 37 -3.93 -1.61 11.61
CA ASP A 37 -4.44 -2.15 12.87
C ASP A 37 -3.33 -2.23 13.92
N SER A 38 -3.70 -1.95 15.16
CA SER A 38 -2.80 -1.97 16.30
C SER A 38 -2.54 -3.39 16.81
N PRO A 39 -1.44 -3.63 17.53
CA PRO A 39 -1.20 -4.89 18.22
C PRO A 39 -2.37 -5.28 19.12
N GLY A 40 -2.74 -6.58 19.12
CA GLY A 40 -3.90 -7.09 19.87
C GLY A 40 -5.25 -6.82 19.20
N GLY A 41 -5.29 -6.11 18.07
CA GLY A 41 -6.51 -5.74 17.37
C GLY A 41 -7.09 -6.82 16.46
N ALA A 42 -6.33 -7.87 16.09
CA ALA A 42 -6.72 -8.83 15.06
C ALA A 42 -8.09 -9.48 15.29
N ALA A 43 -8.42 -9.84 16.52
CA ALA A 43 -9.72 -10.42 16.87
C ALA A 43 -10.87 -9.43 16.60
N ALA A 44 -10.71 -8.17 17.00
CA ALA A 44 -11.71 -7.13 16.78
C ALA A 44 -11.84 -6.82 15.28
N LEU A 45 -10.71 -6.68 14.58
CA LEU A 45 -10.66 -6.49 13.14
C LEU A 45 -11.47 -7.57 12.40
N ARG A 46 -11.21 -8.84 12.70
CA ARG A 46 -11.90 -9.98 12.06
C ARG A 46 -13.38 -10.05 12.39
N ARG A 47 -13.79 -9.61 13.58
CA ARG A 47 -15.21 -9.52 13.93
C ARG A 47 -15.90 -8.38 13.19
N SER A 48 -15.19 -7.27 12.97
CA SER A 48 -15.76 -6.11 12.27
C SER A 48 -16.02 -6.37 10.80
N ALA A 49 -15.09 -7.01 10.08
CA ALA A 49 -15.24 -7.50 8.71
C ALA A 49 -14.19 -8.60 8.44
N PRO A 50 -14.34 -9.45 7.40
CA PRO A 50 -13.42 -10.55 7.13
C PRO A 50 -12.14 -10.11 6.42
N TYR A 51 -11.45 -9.11 6.97
CA TYR A 51 -10.16 -8.65 6.44
C TYR A 51 -9.16 -9.79 6.31
N GLY A 52 -8.43 -9.83 5.20
CA GLY A 52 -7.39 -10.83 4.95
C GLY A 52 -5.97 -10.36 5.27
N PHE A 53 -5.76 -9.05 5.35
CA PHE A 53 -4.52 -8.41 5.73
C PHE A 53 -4.73 -7.40 6.85
N ARG A 54 -3.69 -7.17 7.65
CA ARG A 54 -3.55 -5.98 8.48
C ARG A 54 -2.12 -5.48 8.44
N TYR A 55 -1.91 -4.17 8.58
CA TYR A 55 -0.57 -3.62 8.58
C TYR A 55 -0.31 -2.68 9.75
N GLN A 56 0.96 -2.59 10.13
CA GLN A 56 1.48 -1.74 11.19
C GLN A 56 2.85 -1.21 10.78
N TYR A 57 3.11 0.04 11.12
CA TYR A 57 4.43 0.62 10.97
C TYR A 57 5.39 0.10 12.04
N LEU A 58 6.63 -0.15 11.63
CA LEU A 58 7.78 -0.24 12.50
C LEU A 58 8.60 1.03 12.27
N ALA A 59 8.59 1.92 13.24
CA ALA A 59 9.09 3.29 13.12
C ALA A 59 9.84 3.72 14.39
N GLY A 60 10.30 4.98 14.43
CA GLY A 60 10.94 5.60 15.58
C GLY A 60 12.46 5.72 15.48
N GLY A 61 13.07 5.28 14.36
CA GLY A 61 14.51 5.40 14.10
C GLY A 61 15.36 4.34 14.79
N VAL A 62 16.48 3.98 14.17
CA VAL A 62 17.33 2.85 14.63
C VAL A 62 18.30 3.21 15.75
N ASN A 63 18.51 4.51 16.02
CA ASN A 63 19.50 5.01 16.99
C ASN A 63 18.94 6.11 17.90
N THR A 64 17.62 6.19 18.05
CA THR A 64 16.92 7.22 18.81
C THR A 64 16.60 6.78 20.23
N GLY A 65 16.62 5.48 20.53
CA GLY A 65 16.07 4.92 21.75
C GLY A 65 14.54 4.87 21.80
N GLN A 66 13.86 5.22 20.70
CA GLN A 66 12.40 5.23 20.56
C GLN A 66 11.88 4.33 19.44
N GLY A 67 12.78 3.57 18.78
CA GLY A 67 12.42 2.68 17.70
C GLY A 67 11.49 1.53 18.13
N TRP A 68 10.81 0.92 17.17
CA TRP A 68 9.85 -0.18 17.40
C TRP A 68 10.39 -1.30 18.30
N ALA A 69 11.70 -1.54 18.27
CA ALA A 69 12.36 -2.56 19.09
C ALA A 69 12.34 -2.25 20.59
N THR A 70 12.02 -1.00 20.96
CA THR A 70 11.90 -0.55 22.37
C THR A 70 10.47 -0.53 22.88
N TRP A 71 9.45 -0.65 22.01
CA TRP A 71 8.03 -0.62 22.42
C TRP A 71 7.64 -1.86 23.24
N ASN A 72 8.31 -2.98 23.01
CA ASN A 72 8.29 -4.15 23.87
C ASN A 72 9.73 -4.67 24.04
N PRO A 73 10.04 -5.36 25.14
CA PRO A 73 11.38 -5.84 25.39
C PRO A 73 11.97 -6.62 24.20
N ASP A 74 13.18 -6.26 23.81
CA ASP A 74 13.95 -6.96 22.75
C ASP A 74 13.20 -7.12 21.41
N GLY A 75 12.32 -6.17 21.05
CA GLY A 75 11.59 -6.23 19.78
C GLY A 75 10.46 -7.27 19.75
N THR A 76 9.97 -7.72 20.90
CA THR A 76 8.85 -8.66 21.02
C THR A 76 7.56 -8.14 20.38
N PHE A 77 7.42 -6.82 20.21
CA PHE A 77 6.33 -6.17 19.49
C PHE A 77 6.03 -6.86 18.15
N ALA A 78 7.05 -7.06 17.29
CA ALA A 78 6.86 -7.69 15.98
C ALA A 78 6.39 -9.15 16.10
N SER A 79 6.94 -9.92 17.06
CA SER A 79 6.50 -11.29 17.32
C SER A 79 5.06 -11.37 17.76
N LEU A 80 4.64 -10.49 18.68
CA LEU A 80 3.27 -10.42 19.17
C LEU A 80 2.29 -10.05 18.05
N TYR A 81 2.65 -9.07 17.22
CA TYR A 81 1.83 -8.65 16.09
C TYR A 81 1.62 -9.80 15.10
N VAL A 82 2.69 -10.52 14.74
CA VAL A 82 2.63 -11.66 13.82
C VAL A 82 1.81 -12.81 14.41
N GLN A 83 2.04 -13.15 15.67
CA GLN A 83 1.31 -14.24 16.35
C GLN A 83 -0.19 -13.95 16.45
N ASP A 84 -0.56 -12.73 16.88
CA ASP A 84 -1.95 -12.29 16.96
C ASP A 84 -2.62 -12.28 15.57
N SER A 85 -1.90 -11.87 14.53
CA SER A 85 -2.41 -11.90 13.16
C SER A 85 -2.76 -13.32 12.72
N TRP A 86 -1.85 -14.25 12.87
CA TRP A 86 -2.05 -15.63 12.44
C TRP A 86 -3.04 -16.40 13.32
N ALA A 87 -3.12 -16.09 14.60
CA ALA A 87 -4.15 -16.67 15.48
C ALA A 87 -5.57 -16.33 14.99
N HIS A 88 -5.71 -15.25 14.23
CA HIS A 88 -6.98 -14.81 13.66
C HIS A 88 -7.06 -14.91 12.14
N HIS A 89 -6.17 -15.66 11.50
CA HIS A 89 -6.15 -15.89 10.05
C HIS A 89 -6.09 -14.59 9.22
N VAL A 90 -5.25 -13.63 9.66
CA VAL A 90 -4.95 -12.38 8.96
C VAL A 90 -3.48 -12.36 8.63
N VAL A 91 -3.11 -12.04 7.40
CA VAL A 91 -1.71 -11.92 6.99
C VAL A 91 -1.12 -10.64 7.57
N PRO A 92 -0.05 -10.70 8.37
CA PRO A 92 0.60 -9.52 8.89
C PRO A 92 1.47 -8.83 7.83
N VAL A 93 1.36 -7.50 7.75
CA VAL A 93 2.24 -6.63 6.99
C VAL A 93 2.93 -5.67 7.97
N LEU A 94 4.23 -5.62 7.93
CA LEU A 94 5.04 -4.71 8.71
C LEU A 94 5.69 -3.69 7.77
N THR A 95 5.24 -2.44 7.82
CA THR A 95 5.85 -1.34 7.08
C THR A 95 7.05 -0.84 7.87
N TYR A 96 8.24 -1.20 7.40
CA TYR A 96 9.51 -0.82 8.02
C TYR A 96 9.91 0.56 7.53
N TYR A 97 9.86 1.55 8.43
CA TYR A 97 10.05 2.97 8.13
C TYR A 97 10.92 3.61 9.21
N MET A 98 12.23 3.42 9.09
CA MET A 98 13.18 3.72 10.14
C MET A 98 14.20 4.78 9.79
N LEU A 99 14.57 4.92 8.51
CA LEU A 99 15.66 5.80 8.11
C LEU A 99 15.35 7.26 8.41
N LEU A 100 14.24 7.79 7.94
CA LEU A 100 13.85 9.19 8.14
C LEU A 100 13.90 9.61 9.61
N GLN A 101 13.46 8.72 10.50
CA GLN A 101 13.33 9.02 11.91
C GLN A 101 14.62 8.79 12.72
N SER A 102 15.68 8.32 12.09
CA SER A 102 16.99 8.10 12.72
C SER A 102 17.72 9.42 12.98
N ASN A 103 18.75 9.39 13.81
CA ASN A 103 19.63 10.55 14.06
C ASN A 103 20.89 10.45 13.15
N PRO A 104 21.46 11.60 12.75
CA PRO A 104 21.04 12.98 13.05
C PRO A 104 19.78 13.37 12.27
N LYS A 105 18.85 14.07 12.91
CA LYS A 105 17.67 14.62 12.24
C LYS A 105 18.02 15.94 11.55
N GLY A 106 17.40 16.21 10.41
CA GLY A 106 17.52 17.52 9.75
C GLY A 106 17.35 17.43 8.24
N GLY A 107 17.02 18.56 7.61
CA GLY A 107 16.74 18.63 6.19
C GLY A 107 15.32 18.19 5.82
N ASP A 108 15.05 18.12 4.51
CA ASP A 108 13.85 17.47 4.01
C ASP A 108 14.02 15.94 4.06
N GLU A 109 12.94 15.22 3.80
CA GLU A 109 12.90 13.76 3.89
C GLU A 109 13.91 13.11 2.95
N ALA A 110 13.95 13.52 1.68
CA ALA A 110 14.85 12.96 0.69
C ALA A 110 16.32 13.13 1.09
N GLN A 111 16.68 14.34 1.54
CA GLN A 111 18.05 14.64 1.97
C GLN A 111 18.42 13.81 3.20
N THR A 112 17.50 13.69 4.17
CA THR A 112 17.71 12.95 5.40
C THR A 112 17.92 11.47 5.11
N ASP A 113 17.05 10.85 4.33
CA ASP A 113 17.13 9.43 3.98
C ASP A 113 18.41 9.09 3.21
N LEU A 114 18.74 9.88 2.19
CA LEU A 114 19.96 9.66 1.41
C LEU A 114 21.25 9.91 2.23
N ALA A 115 21.23 10.84 3.19
CA ALA A 115 22.34 11.05 4.10
C ALA A 115 22.50 9.86 5.06
N HIS A 116 21.41 9.35 5.62
CA HIS A 116 21.43 8.18 6.51
C HIS A 116 21.93 6.91 5.80
N LEU A 117 21.50 6.68 4.56
CA LEU A 117 21.99 5.55 3.76
C LEU A 117 23.51 5.59 3.52
N ARG A 118 24.09 6.80 3.48
CA ARG A 118 25.54 6.99 3.29
C ARG A 118 26.33 7.03 4.59
N ASP A 119 25.65 7.10 5.74
CA ASP A 119 26.30 7.10 7.06
C ASP A 119 26.55 5.67 7.55
N PRO A 120 27.84 5.24 7.67
CA PRO A 120 28.16 3.88 8.12
C PRO A 120 27.74 3.62 9.56
N GLN A 121 27.55 4.64 10.41
CA GLN A 121 27.11 4.44 11.79
C GLN A 121 25.62 4.19 11.85
N VAL A 122 24.84 4.99 11.13
CA VAL A 122 23.38 4.78 10.98
C VAL A 122 23.13 3.40 10.38
N MET A 123 23.83 3.06 9.29
CA MET A 123 23.60 1.79 8.59
C MET A 123 24.03 0.56 9.39
N ARG A 124 25.04 0.67 10.27
CA ARG A 124 25.33 -0.43 11.22
C ARG A 124 24.16 -0.67 12.18
N ALA A 125 23.60 0.39 12.74
CA ALA A 125 22.42 0.29 13.61
C ALA A 125 21.21 -0.25 12.85
N TYR A 126 20.98 0.26 11.65
CA TYR A 126 19.91 -0.17 10.74
C TYR A 126 19.95 -1.68 10.47
N TRP A 127 21.09 -2.20 10.03
CA TRP A 127 21.22 -3.62 9.74
C TRP A 127 21.19 -4.51 11.01
N SER A 128 21.56 -3.95 12.16
CA SER A 128 21.36 -4.65 13.44
C SER A 128 19.89 -4.78 13.78
N ASP A 129 19.11 -3.73 13.56
CA ASP A 129 17.66 -3.67 13.77
C ASP A 129 16.92 -4.61 12.79
N VAL A 130 17.27 -4.58 11.49
CA VAL A 130 16.72 -5.53 10.49
C VAL A 130 16.98 -6.99 10.87
N ARG A 131 18.19 -7.31 11.38
CA ARG A 131 18.48 -8.66 11.86
C ARG A 131 17.62 -9.04 13.08
N LEU A 132 17.36 -8.08 13.95
CA LEU A 132 16.45 -8.30 15.08
C LEU A 132 15.03 -8.57 14.56
N LEU A 133 14.51 -7.73 13.63
CA LEU A 133 13.21 -7.94 13.02
C LEU A 133 13.09 -9.36 12.45
N PHE A 134 14.02 -9.77 11.60
CA PHE A 134 13.97 -11.10 10.98
C PHE A 134 14.00 -12.24 12.00
N ARG A 135 14.79 -12.12 13.06
CA ARG A 135 14.76 -13.12 14.15
C ARG A 135 13.40 -13.18 14.86
N ARG A 136 12.70 -12.03 14.98
CA ARG A 136 11.39 -11.92 15.66
C ARG A 136 10.23 -12.42 14.83
N VAL A 137 10.31 -12.30 13.50
CA VAL A 137 9.23 -12.71 12.58
C VAL A 137 9.51 -14.02 11.85
N ARG A 138 10.65 -14.64 12.09
CA ARG A 138 10.98 -15.97 11.55
C ARG A 138 9.96 -17.00 12.00
N GLY A 139 9.45 -17.80 11.05
CA GLY A 139 8.46 -18.84 11.33
C GLY A 139 8.12 -19.67 10.11
N THR A 140 6.95 -20.30 10.13
CA THR A 140 6.42 -21.12 9.02
C THR A 140 5.35 -20.39 8.21
N GLN A 141 4.79 -19.33 8.75
CA GLN A 141 3.72 -18.55 8.10
C GLN A 141 4.33 -17.33 7.42
N PRO A 142 3.81 -16.90 6.25
CA PRO A 142 4.29 -15.72 5.57
C PRO A 142 4.07 -14.45 6.39
N VAL A 143 5.06 -13.58 6.35
CA VAL A 143 5.01 -12.21 6.92
C VAL A 143 5.46 -11.28 5.81
N VAL A 144 4.68 -10.25 5.51
CA VAL A 144 5.10 -9.24 4.53
C VAL A 144 5.87 -8.14 5.26
N VAL A 145 7.07 -7.83 4.78
CA VAL A 145 7.85 -6.67 5.22
C VAL A 145 7.92 -5.68 4.07
N HIS A 146 7.24 -4.57 4.23
CA HIS A 146 7.23 -3.46 3.29
C HIS A 146 8.36 -2.49 3.65
N VAL A 147 9.33 -2.36 2.74
CA VAL A 147 10.63 -1.75 3.04
C VAL A 147 10.63 -0.28 2.66
N GLU A 148 10.81 0.61 3.64
CA GLU A 148 11.08 2.06 3.49
C GLU A 148 10.31 2.70 2.31
N PRO A 149 9.00 2.95 2.44
CA PRO A 149 8.15 3.34 1.32
C PRO A 149 8.70 4.46 0.44
N ASP A 150 8.96 5.62 0.99
CA ASP A 150 9.32 6.81 0.22
C ASP A 150 10.76 6.79 -0.30
N LEU A 151 11.63 6.07 0.38
CA LEU A 151 13.05 5.97 0.06
C LEU A 151 13.32 5.57 -1.40
N TRP A 152 12.56 4.64 -1.94
CA TRP A 152 12.78 4.16 -3.31
C TRP A 152 12.50 5.23 -4.35
N GLY A 153 11.48 6.05 -4.12
CA GLY A 153 11.18 7.22 -4.94
C GLY A 153 12.31 8.25 -4.92
N TYR A 154 12.88 8.53 -3.75
CA TYR A 154 14.01 9.43 -3.61
C TYR A 154 15.27 8.90 -4.27
N LEU A 155 15.55 7.61 -4.16
CA LEU A 155 16.67 6.95 -4.84
C LEU A 155 16.51 6.98 -6.36
N GLU A 156 15.29 6.75 -6.87
CA GLU A 156 14.97 6.85 -8.29
C GLU A 156 15.18 8.29 -8.80
N GLN A 157 14.67 9.30 -8.07
CA GLN A 157 14.86 10.71 -8.41
C GLN A 157 16.32 11.14 -8.40
N ALA A 158 17.10 10.62 -7.46
CA ALA A 158 18.53 10.88 -7.36
C ALA A 158 19.35 10.11 -8.42
N ASN A 159 18.74 9.11 -9.06
CA ASN A 159 19.39 8.16 -9.97
C ASN A 159 20.64 7.50 -9.35
N ASP A 160 20.60 7.24 -8.03
CA ASP A 160 21.69 6.61 -7.28
C ASP A 160 21.51 5.08 -7.25
N VAL A 161 21.74 4.48 -8.42
CA VAL A 161 21.51 3.03 -8.64
C VAL A 161 22.46 2.18 -7.79
N GLU A 162 23.71 2.61 -7.58
CA GLU A 162 24.68 1.85 -6.82
C GLU A 162 24.27 1.73 -5.34
N LEU A 163 23.89 2.85 -4.74
CA LEU A 163 23.41 2.90 -3.36
C LEU A 163 22.12 2.09 -3.20
N ALA A 164 21.15 2.27 -4.10
CA ALA A 164 19.89 1.56 -4.12
C ALA A 164 20.08 0.05 -4.28
N SER A 165 20.95 -0.38 -5.19
CA SER A 165 21.26 -1.79 -5.45
C SER A 165 21.91 -2.46 -4.23
N SER A 166 22.91 -1.80 -3.64
CA SER A 166 23.57 -2.29 -2.43
C SER A 166 22.58 -2.47 -1.27
N PHE A 167 21.71 -1.49 -1.06
CA PHE A 167 20.68 -1.54 -0.02
C PHE A 167 19.67 -2.66 -0.27
N ALA A 168 19.15 -2.79 -1.49
CA ALA A 168 18.20 -3.82 -1.88
C ALA A 168 18.77 -5.24 -1.71
N GLN A 169 19.99 -5.46 -2.21
CA GLN A 169 20.66 -6.77 -2.11
C GLN A 169 20.93 -7.19 -0.66
N GLN A 170 21.26 -6.25 0.20
CA GLN A 170 21.47 -6.52 1.63
C GLN A 170 20.15 -6.94 2.32
N TRP A 171 19.02 -6.32 1.98
CA TRP A 171 17.71 -6.76 2.47
C TRP A 171 17.39 -8.19 2.07
N VAL A 172 17.56 -8.52 0.79
CA VAL A 172 17.31 -9.86 0.25
C VAL A 172 18.24 -10.88 0.91
N ALA A 173 19.54 -10.59 0.99
CA ALA A 173 20.52 -11.51 1.59
C ALA A 173 20.20 -11.81 3.08
N LEU A 174 19.83 -10.79 3.85
CA LEU A 174 19.46 -10.99 5.25
C LEU A 174 18.14 -11.77 5.40
N ARG A 175 17.13 -11.50 4.56
CA ARG A 175 15.89 -12.26 4.55
C ARG A 175 16.15 -13.74 4.26
N ASP A 176 16.88 -14.03 3.20
CA ASP A 176 17.18 -15.41 2.79
C ASP A 176 17.91 -16.19 3.87
N GLN A 177 18.83 -15.53 4.57
CA GLN A 177 19.60 -16.13 5.64
C GLN A 177 18.81 -16.34 6.93
N LEU A 178 17.97 -15.36 7.32
CA LEU A 178 17.42 -15.29 8.68
C LEU A 178 15.93 -15.61 8.76
N ALA A 179 15.15 -15.28 7.76
CA ALA A 179 13.70 -15.39 7.78
C ALA A 179 13.12 -15.70 6.39
N PRO A 180 13.33 -16.89 5.84
CA PRO A 180 12.88 -17.24 4.47
C PRO A 180 11.36 -17.27 4.31
N ASN A 181 10.60 -17.19 5.40
CA ASN A 181 9.15 -17.04 5.40
C ASN A 181 8.69 -15.58 5.16
N VAL A 182 9.62 -14.62 5.20
CA VAL A 182 9.31 -13.21 4.98
C VAL A 182 9.22 -12.93 3.47
N LEU A 183 8.13 -12.29 3.08
CA LEU A 183 7.94 -11.74 1.75
C LEU A 183 8.35 -10.27 1.77
N LEU A 184 9.38 -9.92 1.04
CA LEU A 184 9.84 -8.55 0.92
C LEU A 184 8.99 -7.79 -0.10
N ALA A 185 8.46 -6.65 0.29
CA ALA A 185 7.74 -5.75 -0.58
C ALA A 185 8.59 -4.52 -0.94
N TYR A 186 8.83 -4.35 -2.23
CA TYR A 186 9.39 -3.13 -2.82
C TYR A 186 8.29 -2.06 -2.87
N HIS A 187 8.61 -0.80 -2.60
CA HIS A 187 7.65 0.29 -2.81
C HIS A 187 7.92 1.00 -4.13
N MET A 188 6.91 1.07 -4.98
CA MET A 188 6.94 1.84 -6.20
C MET A 188 6.23 3.17 -5.96
N SER A 189 6.98 4.26 -5.99
CA SER A 189 6.42 5.61 -5.84
C SER A 189 5.97 6.15 -7.20
N GLY A 190 4.70 6.53 -7.31
CA GLY A 190 4.13 7.08 -8.55
C GLY A 190 4.76 8.42 -8.98
N TRP A 191 5.51 9.06 -8.09
CA TRP A 191 6.24 10.31 -8.26
C TRP A 191 7.77 10.12 -8.42
N GLY A 192 8.27 8.89 -8.35
CA GLY A 192 9.73 8.58 -8.42
C GLY A 192 10.40 9.08 -9.71
N THR A 193 9.65 9.18 -10.80
CA THR A 193 10.13 9.74 -12.08
C THR A 193 10.21 11.27 -12.11
N LYS A 194 9.96 11.96 -11.00
CA LYS A 194 9.79 13.43 -10.88
C LYS A 194 8.51 13.96 -11.52
N HIS A 195 7.57 13.08 -11.84
CA HIS A 195 6.28 13.40 -12.39
C HIS A 195 5.20 12.69 -11.60
N ASP A 196 4.11 13.36 -11.30
CA ASP A 196 2.96 12.75 -10.70
C ASP A 196 2.05 12.18 -11.78
N ILE A 197 1.88 10.87 -11.79
CA ILE A 197 1.09 10.17 -12.82
C ILE A 197 -0.40 10.47 -12.76
N VAL A 198 -0.88 11.03 -11.68
CA VAL A 198 -2.30 11.32 -11.45
C VAL A 198 -2.59 12.80 -11.66
N TYR A 199 -1.87 13.66 -10.94
CA TYR A 199 -2.23 15.09 -10.86
C TYR A 199 -1.72 15.94 -12.00
N GLU A 200 -0.73 15.45 -12.77
CA GLU A 200 -0.26 16.14 -14.00
C GLU A 200 -1.10 15.81 -15.24
N ASP A 201 -2.12 14.97 -15.11
CA ASP A 201 -2.99 14.55 -16.22
C ASP A 201 -2.25 14.06 -17.49
N PRO A 202 -1.17 13.24 -17.39
CA PRO A 202 -0.44 12.81 -18.56
C PRO A 202 -1.26 11.84 -19.44
N PRO A 203 -1.04 11.84 -20.76
CA PRO A 203 -1.69 10.87 -21.64
C PRO A 203 -1.15 9.44 -21.41
N ASP A 204 -1.94 8.44 -21.75
CA ASP A 204 -1.64 7.01 -21.54
C ASP A 204 -0.24 6.57 -21.98
N ALA A 205 0.24 7.09 -23.11
CA ALA A 205 1.59 6.75 -23.62
C ALA A 205 2.68 7.25 -22.67
N THR A 206 2.50 8.43 -22.08
CA THR A 206 3.42 9.02 -21.11
C THR A 206 3.35 8.27 -19.78
N VAL A 207 2.15 7.88 -19.30
CA VAL A 207 2.00 7.03 -18.11
C VAL A 207 2.78 5.72 -18.26
N ARG A 208 2.68 5.07 -19.42
CA ARG A 208 3.44 3.85 -19.72
C ARG A 208 4.95 4.09 -19.78
N ALA A 209 5.39 5.24 -20.28
CA ALA A 209 6.80 5.59 -20.33
C ALA A 209 7.37 5.80 -18.92
N TYR A 210 6.64 6.48 -18.03
CA TYR A 210 7.03 6.64 -16.63
C TYR A 210 7.07 5.28 -15.91
N ALA A 211 6.06 4.43 -16.09
CA ALA A 211 6.09 3.07 -15.54
C ALA A 211 7.29 2.25 -16.04
N ALA A 212 7.69 2.44 -17.31
CA ALA A 212 8.86 1.77 -17.85
C ALA A 212 10.17 2.29 -17.25
N GLN A 213 10.25 3.58 -16.92
CA GLN A 213 11.38 4.17 -16.22
C GLN A 213 11.52 3.60 -14.81
N SER A 214 10.45 3.61 -14.00
CA SER A 214 10.47 3.04 -12.65
C SER A 214 10.75 1.53 -12.67
N ALA A 215 10.21 0.80 -13.65
CA ALA A 215 10.53 -0.62 -13.82
C ALA A 215 12.00 -0.85 -14.22
N ALA A 216 12.61 0.06 -14.99
CA ALA A 216 14.03 -0.01 -15.32
C ALA A 216 14.88 0.25 -14.06
N PHE A 217 14.51 1.24 -13.24
CA PHE A 217 15.16 1.48 -11.95
C PHE A 217 15.06 0.24 -11.03
N TYR A 218 13.88 -0.33 -10.84
CA TYR A 218 13.74 -1.56 -10.06
C TYR A 218 14.65 -2.69 -10.57
N ARG A 219 14.68 -2.93 -11.88
CA ARG A 219 15.53 -4.00 -12.46
C ARG A 219 17.04 -3.74 -12.27
N SER A 220 17.46 -2.49 -12.20
CA SER A 220 18.86 -2.11 -11.96
C SER A 220 19.33 -2.42 -10.52
N LEU A 221 18.41 -2.70 -9.59
CA LEU A 221 18.76 -3.08 -8.23
C LEU A 221 19.41 -4.47 -8.16
N HIS A 222 19.21 -5.32 -9.17
CA HIS A 222 19.68 -6.71 -9.18
C HIS A 222 19.33 -7.48 -7.90
N ALA A 223 18.16 -7.19 -7.34
CA ALA A 223 17.61 -7.80 -6.15
C ALA A 223 16.17 -8.25 -6.41
N THR A 224 15.76 -9.39 -5.87
CA THR A 224 14.43 -9.95 -6.10
C THR A 224 13.56 -9.77 -4.87
N PHE A 225 12.60 -8.86 -4.97
CA PHE A 225 11.49 -8.73 -4.03
C PHE A 225 10.37 -9.70 -4.42
N ASP A 226 9.46 -9.96 -3.48
CA ASP A 226 8.37 -10.94 -3.67
C ASP A 226 7.09 -10.29 -4.20
N VAL A 227 6.90 -9.01 -3.90
CA VAL A 227 5.72 -8.22 -4.26
C VAL A 227 6.10 -6.74 -4.32
N SER A 228 5.32 -5.94 -5.01
CA SER A 228 5.45 -4.48 -5.00
C SER A 228 4.25 -3.84 -4.31
N PHE A 229 4.49 -2.75 -3.61
CA PHE A 229 3.46 -1.88 -3.04
C PHE A 229 3.49 -0.54 -3.78
N GLU A 230 2.36 0.15 -3.80
CA GLU A 230 2.24 1.53 -4.25
C GLU A 230 1.24 2.29 -3.37
N ASP A 231 1.47 3.55 -3.15
CA ASP A 231 0.56 4.43 -2.44
C ASP A 231 -0.53 4.99 -3.38
N PHE A 232 -1.75 5.05 -2.86
CA PHE A 232 -2.84 5.76 -3.52
C PHE A 232 -2.85 7.23 -3.14
N SER A 233 -2.55 7.52 -1.90
CA SER A 233 -2.44 8.85 -1.32
C SER A 233 -2.07 8.71 0.15
N ASP A 234 -1.30 9.63 0.68
CA ASP A 234 -0.98 9.66 2.10
C ASP A 234 -2.08 10.31 2.96
N ARG A 235 -3.08 10.97 2.33
CA ARG A 235 -4.21 11.63 3.02
C ARG A 235 -5.47 11.61 2.18
N ASP A 236 -6.60 11.78 2.85
CA ASP A 236 -7.90 11.95 2.21
C ASP A 236 -7.94 13.22 1.33
N ALA A 237 -8.72 13.16 0.25
CA ALA A 237 -8.87 14.29 -0.69
C ALA A 237 -9.43 15.53 -0.01
N GLY A 238 -10.38 15.37 0.91
CA GLY A 238 -10.94 16.47 1.68
C GLY A 238 -9.92 17.17 2.57
N PHE A 239 -8.91 16.44 3.10
CA PHE A 239 -7.82 17.07 3.82
C PHE A 239 -7.01 18.01 2.93
N TYR A 240 -6.63 17.55 1.74
CA TYR A 240 -5.90 18.39 0.78
C TYR A 240 -6.70 19.62 0.38
N GLU A 241 -8.00 19.45 0.12
CA GLU A 241 -8.88 20.56 -0.26
C GLU A 241 -9.02 21.59 0.85
N ARG A 242 -9.30 21.16 2.08
CA ARG A 242 -9.62 22.05 3.20
C ARG A 242 -8.40 22.64 3.88
N VAL A 243 -7.36 21.85 4.04
CA VAL A 243 -6.16 22.26 4.79
C VAL A 243 -5.09 22.85 3.88
N GLN A 244 -4.93 22.28 2.69
CA GLN A 244 -3.90 22.69 1.74
C GLN A 244 -4.45 23.53 0.56
N ASN A 245 -5.76 23.77 0.54
CA ASN A 245 -6.45 24.50 -0.56
C ASN A 245 -6.18 23.88 -1.93
N ASN A 246 -6.09 22.55 -1.99
CA ASN A 246 -5.85 21.79 -3.21
C ASN A 246 -7.02 20.83 -3.50
N PRO A 247 -8.03 21.24 -4.29
CA PRO A 247 -9.18 20.39 -4.64
C PRO A 247 -8.86 19.33 -5.71
N ASN A 248 -7.66 19.34 -6.30
CA ASN A 248 -7.32 18.45 -7.42
C ASN A 248 -7.00 17.02 -6.98
N THR A 249 -7.05 16.72 -5.70
CA THR A 249 -6.74 15.40 -5.15
C THR A 249 -7.94 14.44 -5.11
N TRP A 250 -9.12 14.92 -5.42
CA TRP A 250 -10.30 14.09 -5.66
C TRP A 250 -10.13 13.29 -6.94
N PHE A 251 -9.99 11.96 -6.83
CA PHE A 251 -9.81 11.13 -8.00
C PHE A 251 -11.06 11.11 -8.89
N LYS A 252 -10.85 11.46 -10.15
CA LYS A 252 -11.81 11.27 -11.24
C LYS A 252 -11.62 9.91 -11.89
N PRO A 253 -12.54 9.42 -12.71
CA PRO A 253 -12.35 8.16 -13.45
C PRO A 253 -11.05 8.09 -14.25
N ALA A 254 -10.57 9.22 -14.78
CA ALA A 254 -9.32 9.31 -15.51
C ALA A 254 -8.08 9.11 -14.60
N ASP A 255 -8.16 9.55 -13.34
CA ASP A 255 -7.08 9.39 -12.37
C ASP A 255 -6.94 7.91 -11.96
N PHE A 256 -8.07 7.26 -11.66
CA PHE A 256 -8.09 5.82 -11.43
C PHE A 256 -7.59 5.02 -12.63
N HIS A 257 -7.91 5.47 -13.85
CA HIS A 257 -7.41 4.84 -15.07
C HIS A 257 -5.88 4.97 -15.19
N ARG A 258 -5.31 6.15 -14.96
CA ARG A 258 -3.86 6.37 -15.01
C ARG A 258 -3.13 5.57 -13.95
N HIS A 259 -3.64 5.57 -12.74
CA HIS A 259 -3.11 4.78 -11.63
C HIS A 259 -3.09 3.28 -11.98
N LEU A 260 -4.22 2.73 -12.44
CA LEU A 260 -4.31 1.35 -12.90
C LEU A 260 -3.34 1.04 -14.05
N LEU A 261 -3.22 1.96 -15.00
CA LEU A 261 -2.37 1.79 -16.18
C LEU A 261 -0.88 1.75 -15.83
N TYR A 262 -0.48 2.61 -14.90
CA TYR A 262 0.89 2.66 -14.39
C TYR A 262 1.25 1.35 -13.69
N GLY A 263 0.46 0.94 -12.71
CA GLY A 263 0.66 -0.31 -11.99
C GLY A 263 0.66 -1.53 -12.92
N ALA A 264 -0.28 -1.61 -13.88
CA ALA A 264 -0.32 -2.68 -14.89
C ALA A 264 0.97 -2.76 -15.72
N ALA A 265 1.49 -1.61 -16.15
CA ALA A 265 2.72 -1.55 -16.92
C ALA A 265 3.93 -1.95 -16.07
N PHE A 266 4.00 -1.48 -14.82
CA PHE A 266 5.04 -1.84 -13.87
C PHE A 266 5.06 -3.35 -13.57
N VAL A 267 3.91 -3.94 -13.24
CA VAL A 267 3.74 -5.39 -13.02
C VAL A 267 4.26 -6.20 -14.21
N LYS A 268 3.86 -5.81 -15.42
CA LYS A 268 4.29 -6.48 -16.65
C LYS A 268 5.81 -6.42 -16.86
N LEU A 269 6.43 -5.30 -16.55
CA LEU A 269 7.86 -5.04 -16.83
C LEU A 269 8.79 -5.56 -15.75
N THR A 270 8.31 -5.68 -14.51
CA THR A 270 9.12 -6.14 -13.36
C THR A 270 8.91 -7.61 -13.04
N GLY A 271 7.74 -8.16 -13.34
CA GLY A 271 7.34 -9.48 -12.88
C GLY A 271 6.87 -9.52 -11.43
N LEU A 272 6.69 -8.38 -10.76
CA LEU A 272 6.15 -8.28 -9.41
C LEU A 272 4.63 -8.06 -9.46
N ARG A 273 3.88 -8.77 -8.60
CA ARG A 273 2.49 -8.43 -8.31
C ARG A 273 2.44 -7.16 -7.47
N MET A 274 1.30 -6.45 -7.53
CA MET A 274 1.11 -5.16 -6.88
C MET A 274 0.09 -5.22 -5.73
N VAL A 275 0.39 -4.51 -4.66
CA VAL A 275 -0.54 -4.20 -3.57
C VAL A 275 -0.75 -2.70 -3.56
N ALA A 276 -1.99 -2.26 -3.63
CA ALA A 276 -2.34 -0.88 -3.36
C ALA A 276 -2.35 -0.65 -1.84
N TRP A 277 -1.65 0.37 -1.40
CA TRP A 277 -1.40 0.62 0.02
C TRP A 277 -1.73 2.07 0.38
N GLN A 278 -1.94 2.32 1.66
CA GLN A 278 -2.25 3.64 2.21
C GLN A 278 -3.46 4.30 1.51
N ILE A 279 -4.50 3.48 1.28
CA ILE A 279 -5.71 3.96 0.64
C ILE A 279 -6.53 4.70 1.67
N PRO A 280 -6.92 5.97 1.43
CA PRO A 280 -7.76 6.74 2.33
C PRO A 280 -9.06 6.06 2.69
N LEU A 281 -9.53 6.29 3.92
CA LEU A 281 -10.71 5.65 4.51
C LEU A 281 -11.98 6.46 4.35
N GLY A 282 -11.87 7.76 4.09
CA GLY A 282 -12.99 8.67 4.02
C GLY A 282 -14.04 8.29 2.99
N ASN A 283 -15.23 8.80 3.18
CA ASN A 283 -16.32 8.65 2.23
C ASN A 283 -17.12 9.97 2.08
N THR A 284 -17.85 10.12 0.99
CA THR A 284 -18.66 11.33 0.71
C THR A 284 -20.07 11.27 1.25
N LEU A 285 -20.45 10.23 1.98
CA LEU A 285 -21.81 9.98 2.46
C LEU A 285 -22.03 10.44 3.90
N MET A 286 -20.95 10.63 4.66
CA MET A 286 -20.99 10.97 6.08
C MET A 286 -20.50 12.41 6.28
N GLN A 287 -21.36 13.27 6.80
CA GLN A 287 -21.00 14.65 7.10
C GLN A 287 -20.02 14.78 8.28
N ALA A 288 -19.99 13.77 9.16
CA ALA A 288 -19.01 13.72 10.25
C ALA A 288 -17.57 13.73 9.76
N GLU A 289 -17.32 13.35 8.50
CA GLU A 289 -16.01 13.39 7.86
C GLU A 289 -15.73 14.70 7.11
N ASP A 290 -16.61 15.67 7.20
CA ASP A 290 -16.44 16.97 6.57
C ASP A 290 -15.69 17.93 7.52
N ASP A 291 -14.40 17.64 7.79
CA ASP A 291 -13.52 18.37 8.72
C ASP A 291 -13.99 18.31 10.19
N THR A 292 -14.84 17.36 10.53
CA THR A 292 -15.28 17.13 11.89
C THR A 292 -14.25 16.24 12.62
N TRP A 293 -13.71 16.73 13.74
CA TRP A 293 -12.69 16.04 14.55
C TRP A 293 -11.42 15.66 13.78
N GLY A 294 -11.09 16.37 12.70
CA GLY A 294 -9.94 16.04 11.87
C GLY A 294 -10.17 14.84 10.94
N HIS A 295 -11.41 14.45 10.71
CA HIS A 295 -11.79 13.44 9.72
C HIS A 295 -12.22 14.11 8.42
N TYR A 296 -11.79 13.55 7.31
CA TYR A 296 -11.97 14.14 5.99
C TYR A 296 -12.61 13.15 5.02
N GLN A 297 -13.44 13.70 4.12
CA GLN A 297 -14.08 12.92 3.07
C GLN A 297 -13.09 12.49 2.00
N ASP A 298 -13.37 11.33 1.38
CA ASP A 298 -12.64 10.80 0.23
C ASP A 298 -13.58 9.98 -0.67
N ASN A 299 -13.19 9.71 -1.90
CA ASN A 299 -14.01 8.94 -2.84
C ASN A 299 -13.42 7.57 -3.24
N ARG A 300 -12.26 7.21 -2.72
CA ARG A 300 -11.57 5.98 -3.10
C ARG A 300 -12.29 4.73 -2.60
N VAL A 301 -12.86 4.77 -1.39
CA VAL A 301 -13.67 3.65 -0.87
C VAL A 301 -14.91 3.42 -1.74
N GLN A 302 -15.64 4.47 -2.15
CA GLN A 302 -16.80 4.32 -3.04
C GLN A 302 -16.41 3.75 -4.39
N TRP A 303 -15.28 4.19 -4.96
CA TRP A 303 -14.80 3.70 -6.25
C TRP A 303 -14.42 2.22 -6.19
N LEU A 304 -13.61 1.83 -5.20
CA LEU A 304 -13.06 0.48 -5.10
C LEU A 304 -14.06 -0.54 -4.55
N LEU A 305 -14.96 -0.14 -3.66
CA LEU A 305 -15.82 -1.06 -2.92
C LEU A 305 -17.32 -0.75 -3.03
N GLY A 306 -17.71 0.41 -3.58
CA GLY A 306 -19.11 0.78 -3.75
C GLY A 306 -19.82 -0.01 -4.84
N ALA A 307 -20.93 0.53 -5.37
CA ALA A 307 -21.82 -0.19 -6.28
C ALA A 307 -21.13 -0.77 -7.53
N ALA A 308 -20.19 -0.03 -8.15
CA ALA A 308 -19.39 -0.49 -9.29
C ALA A 308 -18.06 -1.13 -8.86
N GLY A 309 -17.74 -1.12 -7.59
CA GLY A 309 -16.40 -1.45 -7.06
C GLY A 309 -15.92 -2.84 -7.45
N ARG A 310 -16.82 -3.83 -7.53
CA ARG A 310 -16.43 -5.17 -7.96
C ARG A 310 -15.88 -5.22 -9.40
N ALA A 311 -16.40 -4.38 -10.31
CA ALA A 311 -15.87 -4.28 -11.67
C ALA A 311 -14.52 -3.57 -11.66
N HIS A 312 -14.38 -2.52 -10.87
CA HIS A 312 -13.12 -1.80 -10.70
C HIS A 312 -12.04 -2.71 -10.10
N LEU A 313 -12.31 -3.38 -8.99
CA LEU A 313 -11.37 -4.35 -8.40
C LEU A 313 -10.98 -5.48 -9.37
N ARG A 314 -11.90 -5.92 -10.22
CA ARG A 314 -11.58 -6.91 -11.26
C ARG A 314 -10.60 -6.37 -12.29
N ALA A 315 -10.72 -5.09 -12.67
CA ALA A 315 -9.76 -4.45 -13.56
C ALA A 315 -8.36 -4.42 -12.94
N TYR A 316 -8.25 -4.07 -11.65
CA TYR A 316 -7.00 -4.11 -10.91
C TYR A 316 -6.44 -5.54 -10.79
N VAL A 317 -7.26 -6.54 -10.48
CA VAL A 317 -6.83 -7.96 -10.44
C VAL A 317 -6.27 -8.40 -11.78
N ASN A 318 -6.93 -8.03 -12.88
CA ASN A 318 -6.46 -8.32 -14.23
C ASN A 318 -5.17 -7.58 -14.61
N ALA A 319 -4.88 -6.48 -13.95
CA ALA A 319 -3.63 -5.72 -14.05
C ALA A 319 -2.50 -6.29 -13.18
N GLY A 320 -2.81 -7.23 -12.28
CA GLY A 320 -1.82 -7.89 -11.43
C GLY A 320 -1.84 -7.49 -9.98
N TYR A 321 -2.82 -6.72 -9.53
CA TYR A 321 -2.99 -6.38 -8.12
C TYR A 321 -3.49 -7.57 -7.31
N VAL A 322 -2.96 -7.72 -6.11
CA VAL A 322 -3.19 -8.89 -5.24
C VAL A 322 -3.68 -8.54 -3.83
N GLY A 323 -3.76 -7.26 -3.51
CA GLY A 323 -4.24 -6.76 -2.23
C GLY A 323 -4.54 -5.26 -2.26
N PHE A 324 -5.44 -4.81 -1.37
CA PHE A 324 -5.77 -3.40 -1.14
C PHE A 324 -5.74 -3.14 0.35
N LEU A 325 -4.83 -2.27 0.80
CA LEU A 325 -4.60 -1.95 2.19
C LEU A 325 -5.03 -0.51 2.47
N PHE A 326 -6.04 -0.38 3.29
CA PHE A 326 -6.62 0.90 3.69
C PHE A 326 -6.05 1.37 5.02
N GLY A 327 -5.94 2.67 5.20
CA GLY A 327 -5.42 3.23 6.45
C GLY A 327 -5.56 4.74 6.51
N GLY A 328 -5.40 5.29 7.71
CA GLY A 328 -5.56 6.70 7.97
C GLY A 328 -4.49 7.60 7.35
N GLY A 329 -3.42 7.04 6.79
CA GLY A 329 -2.33 7.83 6.23
C GLY A 329 -1.60 8.68 7.27
N ALA A 330 -1.04 9.82 6.83
CA ALA A 330 -0.38 10.76 7.71
C ALA A 330 -1.38 11.48 8.61
N GLY A 331 -0.93 11.92 9.79
CA GLY A 331 -1.79 12.43 10.85
C GLY A 331 -2.80 13.51 10.42
N GLY A 332 -3.97 13.48 11.01
CA GLY A 332 -5.07 14.41 10.75
C GLY A 332 -6.03 13.95 9.65
N THR A 333 -5.97 12.68 9.24
CA THR A 333 -6.86 12.10 8.24
C THR A 333 -7.82 11.09 8.86
N THR A 334 -8.79 10.60 8.07
CA THR A 334 -9.83 9.69 8.52
C THR A 334 -9.24 8.37 9.01
N CYS A 335 -9.68 7.91 10.17
CA CYS A 335 -9.30 6.61 10.74
C CYS A 335 -10.52 5.73 10.97
N ALA A 336 -10.31 4.44 11.14
CA ALA A 336 -11.32 3.49 11.58
C ALA A 336 -11.37 3.41 13.12
N CYS A 337 -11.29 4.56 13.79
CA CYS A 337 -11.17 4.69 15.23
C CYS A 337 -12.36 5.45 15.84
N ASP A 338 -12.46 5.45 17.15
CA ASP A 338 -13.27 6.38 17.92
C ASP A 338 -12.38 7.56 18.30
N ALA A 339 -12.37 8.60 17.45
CA ALA A 339 -11.46 9.74 17.61
C ALA A 339 -11.76 10.59 18.84
N GLN A 340 -13.00 10.62 19.28
CA GLN A 340 -13.41 11.36 20.47
C GLN A 340 -13.20 10.58 21.77
N HIS A 341 -12.97 9.26 21.68
CA HIS A 341 -12.85 8.37 22.83
C HIS A 341 -14.05 8.41 23.77
N ASP A 342 -15.23 8.66 23.22
CA ASP A 342 -16.49 8.77 23.97
C ASP A 342 -17.34 7.49 23.93
N GLY A 343 -16.91 6.49 23.17
CA GLY A 343 -17.62 5.24 22.95
C GLY A 343 -18.83 5.41 22.04
N VAL A 344 -19.06 6.61 21.50
CA VAL A 344 -20.12 6.91 20.56
C VAL A 344 -19.50 7.09 19.18
N THR A 345 -19.75 6.15 18.34
CA THR A 345 -19.29 6.20 16.96
C THR A 345 -20.31 6.96 16.15
N ASN A 346 -19.96 8.09 15.62
CA ASN A 346 -20.87 8.91 14.87
C ASN A 346 -21.98 9.53 15.75
N PRO A 347 -21.61 10.33 16.77
CA PRO A 347 -22.59 10.95 17.65
C PRO A 347 -23.56 11.82 16.85
N ALA A 348 -24.82 11.67 17.14
CA ALA A 348 -25.88 12.36 16.43
C ALA A 348 -26.27 13.68 17.12
N PRO A 349 -26.66 14.65 16.33
CA PRO A 349 -26.37 14.85 14.94
C PRO A 349 -25.10 15.70 14.78
N ILE A 350 -24.11 15.20 14.08
CA ILE A 350 -22.96 16.00 13.71
C ILE A 350 -23.20 16.52 12.30
N ASP A 351 -23.25 17.83 12.14
CA ASP A 351 -23.46 18.51 10.85
C ASP A 351 -24.63 17.94 10.03
N GLY A 352 -25.71 17.54 10.71
CA GLY A 352 -26.85 16.90 10.09
C GLY A 352 -26.67 15.43 9.73
N ASN A 353 -25.55 14.82 10.10
CA ASN A 353 -25.37 13.40 9.94
C ASN A 353 -26.31 12.62 10.84
N THR A 354 -27.17 11.82 10.25
CA THR A 354 -28.14 10.96 10.94
C THR A 354 -27.78 9.47 10.84
N ARG A 355 -26.66 9.14 10.23
CA ARG A 355 -26.24 7.74 10.07
C ARG A 355 -25.45 7.29 11.29
N ALA A 356 -25.92 6.23 11.93
CA ALA A 356 -25.22 5.61 13.03
C ALA A 356 -24.09 4.71 12.52
N SER A 357 -22.96 4.72 13.18
CA SER A 357 -21.90 3.73 12.99
C SER A 357 -22.32 2.39 13.58
N LEU A 358 -21.79 1.30 13.01
CA LEU A 358 -22.01 -0.06 13.52
C LEU A 358 -20.95 -0.49 14.55
N SER A 359 -19.92 0.29 14.72
CA SER A 359 -18.79 0.02 15.61
C SER A 359 -17.93 1.29 15.72
N ALA A 360 -16.96 1.31 16.63
CA ALA A 360 -16.13 2.46 16.89
C ALA A 360 -15.29 2.87 15.66
N ASP A 361 -15.83 3.77 14.87
CA ASP A 361 -15.21 4.49 13.76
C ASP A 361 -16.07 5.70 13.38
N ASP A 362 -15.44 6.75 12.96
CA ASP A 362 -16.12 8.00 12.63
C ASP A 362 -16.56 8.07 11.15
N ASP A 363 -16.36 7.00 10.38
CA ASP A 363 -16.85 6.88 8.99
C ASP A 363 -18.30 6.35 8.90
N GLY A 364 -18.97 6.24 10.01
CA GLY A 364 -20.33 5.69 10.10
C GLY A 364 -20.42 4.20 9.75
N GLY A 365 -19.32 3.48 9.79
CA GLY A 365 -19.23 2.08 9.43
C GLY A 365 -19.31 1.80 7.92
N TYR A 366 -19.19 2.83 7.08
CA TYR A 366 -19.32 2.69 5.64
C TYR A 366 -18.27 1.74 5.06
N PHE A 367 -16.99 1.98 5.31
CA PHE A 367 -15.89 1.15 4.82
C PHE A 367 -16.08 -0.32 5.20
N ARG A 368 -16.34 -0.60 6.48
CA ARG A 368 -16.57 -1.98 6.97
C ARG A 368 -17.79 -2.65 6.33
N ALA A 369 -18.86 -1.88 6.12
CA ALA A 369 -20.04 -2.39 5.43
C ALA A 369 -19.72 -2.80 3.99
N GLN A 370 -18.90 -2.02 3.28
CA GLN A 370 -18.47 -2.33 1.93
C GLN A 370 -17.51 -3.54 1.89
N VAL A 371 -16.59 -3.66 2.83
CA VAL A 371 -15.72 -4.84 2.96
C VAL A 371 -16.54 -6.11 3.19
N ARG A 372 -17.53 -6.06 4.11
CA ARG A 372 -18.46 -7.19 4.33
C ARG A 372 -19.22 -7.56 3.06
N ALA A 373 -19.69 -6.55 2.31
CA ALA A 373 -20.40 -6.77 1.06
C ALA A 373 -19.51 -7.43 0.00
N TYR A 374 -18.26 -6.98 -0.12
CA TYR A 374 -17.27 -7.59 -1.02
C TYR A 374 -17.09 -9.08 -0.74
N TYR A 375 -16.83 -9.46 0.50
CA TYR A 375 -16.59 -10.87 0.86
C TYR A 375 -17.85 -11.71 0.80
N ARG A 376 -19.03 -11.15 1.12
CA ARG A 376 -20.32 -11.86 1.01
C ARG A 376 -20.63 -12.27 -0.42
N THR A 377 -20.20 -11.49 -1.41
CA THR A 377 -20.34 -11.83 -2.84
C THR A 377 -19.25 -12.76 -3.35
N GLY A 378 -18.35 -13.22 -2.48
CA GLY A 378 -17.17 -14.01 -2.79
C GLY A 378 -15.98 -13.15 -3.24
N ALA A 379 -14.85 -13.30 -2.58
CA ALA A 379 -13.62 -12.60 -2.95
C ALA A 379 -13.19 -12.96 -4.40
N LEU A 380 -12.66 -11.97 -5.13
CA LEU A 380 -12.19 -12.17 -6.49
C LEU A 380 -11.00 -13.13 -6.51
N ARG A 381 -11.05 -14.16 -7.33
CA ARG A 381 -9.90 -15.05 -7.56
C ARG A 381 -8.77 -14.30 -8.25
N LEU A 382 -7.56 -14.52 -7.78
CA LEU A 382 -6.35 -14.02 -8.42
C LEU A 382 -5.95 -14.95 -9.56
N PRO A 383 -5.67 -14.43 -10.76
CA PRO A 383 -5.15 -15.25 -11.85
C PRO A 383 -3.77 -15.81 -11.48
N THR A 384 -3.58 -17.11 -11.67
CA THR A 384 -2.33 -17.82 -11.33
C THR A 384 -1.46 -18.11 -12.56
N LYS A 385 -2.02 -17.97 -13.74
CA LYS A 385 -1.34 -17.98 -15.08
C LYS A 385 -2.33 -17.59 -16.16
#